data_93b854697a0f97aa28d4f66c3e4799d3
#
_entry.id   93b854697a0f97aa28d4f66c3e4799d3
#
_cell.length_a   1.000
_cell.length_b   1.000
_cell.length_c   1.000
_cell.angle_alpha   90.00
_cell.angle_beta   90.00
_cell.angle_gamma   90.00
#
_symmetry.space_group_name_H-M   'P 1'
#
loop_
_entity.id
_entity.type
_entity.pdbx_description
1 polymer ?
#
loop_
_entity_poly.entity_id
_entity_poly.type
_entity_poly.pdbx_seq_one_letter_code
_entity_poly.pdbx_strand_id
1 'polypeptide(L)'
;MVLVDANFIVADLREANLSGANLYMAILRWTALNEANFSEVVIGGIIFSAVDLSGVKGLDSVTHVGPSSIGVDTLYNSQGNIPEVFLRGCGLDETFISYLPSLMGEAIQFYSCFISYSHVDAPFARRLHDALQGRGIRCWLDEKQMLPGDDIYEQVDRGIRLWDKGLLCCSKDALTSWWVDNEINSAFAKEQKLMADRGKKVLALIPLNLDGYLFSGDWENGKKQEVLSRLAPDFTDWDKDNSKFEVQFEQVVKALQTDDTGREPAPSPRL
;
A
#
# COMPACT_ATOMS: atom_id res chain seq x y z
N MET A 1 -39.90 16.67 -1.54
CA MET A 1 -40.44 15.71 -2.54
C MET A 1 -40.43 14.31 -1.94
N VAL A 2 -41.41 13.41 -2.22
CA VAL A 2 -41.45 12.03 -1.69
C VAL A 2 -41.18 11.08 -2.84
N LEU A 3 -40.11 10.31 -2.73
CA LEU A 3 -39.63 9.33 -3.71
C LEU A 3 -39.32 7.97 -3.03
N VAL A 4 -40.12 7.63 -2.03
CA VAL A 4 -40.00 6.37 -1.27
C VAL A 4 -40.25 5.19 -2.22
N ASP A 5 -39.41 4.14 -2.12
CA ASP A 5 -39.44 2.94 -2.97
C ASP A 5 -39.25 3.23 -4.49
N ALA A 6 -38.78 4.43 -4.83
CA ALA A 6 -38.63 4.80 -6.23
C ALA A 6 -37.54 3.95 -6.93
N ASN A 7 -37.85 3.54 -8.15
CA ASN A 7 -36.90 2.79 -8.99
C ASN A 7 -36.29 3.74 -10.03
N PHE A 8 -34.98 4.03 -9.88
CA PHE A 8 -34.19 4.85 -10.79
C PHE A 8 -33.16 4.03 -11.59
N ILE A 9 -33.41 2.71 -11.76
CA ILE A 9 -32.48 1.88 -12.52
C ILE A 9 -32.33 2.47 -13.94
N VAL A 10 -31.04 2.72 -14.33
CA VAL A 10 -30.66 3.30 -15.62
C VAL A 10 -31.24 4.69 -15.87
N ALA A 11 -31.72 5.39 -14.85
CA ALA A 11 -32.23 6.76 -14.99
C ALA A 11 -31.09 7.78 -15.18
N ASP A 12 -31.38 8.85 -15.89
CA ASP A 12 -30.54 10.03 -15.98
C ASP A 12 -31.04 11.11 -15.01
N LEU A 13 -30.30 11.30 -13.93
CA LEU A 13 -30.54 12.30 -12.89
C LEU A 13 -29.37 13.31 -12.79
N ARG A 14 -28.60 13.43 -13.85
CA ARG A 14 -27.50 14.43 -13.89
C ARG A 14 -28.07 15.83 -13.68
N GLU A 15 -27.40 16.61 -12.85
CA GLU A 15 -27.80 17.99 -12.48
C GLU A 15 -29.18 18.09 -11.82
N ALA A 16 -29.83 16.97 -11.52
CA ALA A 16 -31.16 16.97 -10.88
C ALA A 16 -31.11 17.56 -9.47
N ASN A 17 -32.10 18.39 -9.15
CA ASN A 17 -32.25 18.92 -7.81
C ASN A 17 -33.17 17.99 -6.98
N LEU A 18 -32.55 17.17 -6.13
CA LEU A 18 -33.21 16.27 -5.21
C LEU A 18 -33.18 16.77 -3.76
N SER A 19 -32.75 18.03 -3.54
CA SER A 19 -32.60 18.57 -2.19
C SER A 19 -33.89 18.44 -1.35
N GLY A 20 -33.73 17.97 -0.10
CA GLY A 20 -34.83 17.70 0.81
C GLY A 20 -35.79 16.61 0.38
N ALA A 21 -35.42 15.78 -0.64
CA ALA A 21 -36.26 14.65 -1.05
C ALA A 21 -36.16 13.48 -0.05
N ASN A 22 -37.21 12.71 0.05
CA ASN A 22 -37.19 11.43 0.76
C ASN A 22 -37.03 10.29 -0.26
N LEU A 23 -35.86 9.66 -0.23
CA LEU A 23 -35.45 8.53 -1.10
C LEU A 23 -35.39 7.20 -0.32
N TYR A 24 -36.14 7.09 0.77
CA TYR A 24 -36.17 5.85 1.58
C TYR A 24 -36.50 4.62 0.70
N MET A 25 -35.67 3.57 0.80
CA MET A 25 -35.76 2.32 0.02
C MET A 25 -35.68 2.48 -1.51
N ALA A 26 -35.25 3.62 -2.03
CA ALA A 26 -35.09 3.81 -3.47
C ALA A 26 -33.92 2.95 -4.03
N ILE A 27 -33.97 2.63 -5.32
CA ILE A 27 -32.95 1.87 -6.03
C ILE A 27 -32.27 2.78 -7.04
N LEU A 28 -30.98 3.03 -6.81
CA LEU A 28 -30.10 3.81 -7.70
C LEU A 28 -29.04 2.87 -8.27
N ARG A 29 -29.43 2.13 -9.31
CA ARG A 29 -28.50 1.22 -10.00
C ARG A 29 -28.29 1.69 -11.44
N TRP A 30 -27.00 1.82 -11.84
CA TRP A 30 -26.62 2.38 -13.14
C TRP A 30 -27.25 3.76 -13.43
N THR A 31 -27.56 4.50 -12.39
CA THR A 31 -28.15 5.84 -12.49
C THR A 31 -27.04 6.86 -12.71
N ALA A 32 -27.19 7.74 -13.66
CA ALA A 32 -26.28 8.87 -13.84
C ALA A 32 -26.63 9.98 -12.81
N LEU A 33 -25.67 10.31 -11.95
CA LEU A 33 -25.87 11.25 -10.82
C LEU A 33 -24.93 12.46 -10.83
N ASN A 34 -24.11 12.62 -11.86
CA ASN A 34 -23.13 13.70 -11.93
C ASN A 34 -23.79 15.06 -11.70
N GLU A 35 -23.25 15.86 -10.77
CA GLU A 35 -23.75 17.18 -10.38
C GLU A 35 -25.17 17.18 -9.76
N ALA A 36 -25.78 16.03 -9.48
CA ALA A 36 -27.05 15.96 -8.76
C ALA A 36 -26.91 16.55 -7.34
N ASN A 37 -27.95 17.27 -6.87
CA ASN A 37 -27.97 17.89 -5.57
C ASN A 37 -28.72 17.00 -4.55
N PHE A 38 -27.99 16.42 -3.59
CA PHE A 38 -28.51 15.59 -2.51
C PHE A 38 -28.54 16.32 -1.16
N SER A 39 -28.43 17.64 -1.13
CA SER A 39 -28.48 18.41 0.11
C SER A 39 -29.77 18.07 0.90
N GLU A 40 -29.62 17.73 2.18
CA GLU A 40 -30.73 17.42 3.11
C GLU A 40 -31.65 16.28 2.65
N VAL A 41 -31.20 15.41 1.75
CA VAL A 41 -31.95 14.22 1.33
C VAL A 41 -32.07 13.25 2.50
N VAL A 42 -33.24 12.64 2.65
CA VAL A 42 -33.48 11.59 3.63
C VAL A 42 -33.33 10.24 2.94
N ILE A 43 -32.44 9.38 3.45
CA ILE A 43 -32.19 8.02 2.94
C ILE A 43 -32.22 6.98 4.06
N GLY A 44 -32.45 5.73 3.67
CA GLY A 44 -32.36 4.53 4.50
C GLY A 44 -32.82 3.34 3.65
N GLY A 45 -32.11 2.23 3.70
CA GLY A 45 -32.38 1.05 2.87
C GLY A 45 -32.20 1.29 1.36
N ILE A 46 -31.59 2.41 0.97
CA ILE A 46 -31.34 2.72 -0.45
C ILE A 46 -30.24 1.81 -1.00
N ILE A 47 -30.27 1.49 -2.30
CA ILE A 47 -29.28 0.68 -2.99
C ILE A 47 -28.52 1.56 -3.97
N PHE A 48 -27.24 1.81 -3.70
CA PHE A 48 -26.27 2.42 -4.63
C PHE A 48 -25.45 1.30 -5.28
N SER A 49 -25.68 1.02 -6.55
CA SER A 49 -24.94 -0.01 -7.30
C SER A 49 -24.55 0.53 -8.67
N ALA A 50 -23.29 0.40 -9.02
CA ALA A 50 -22.72 0.87 -10.28
C ALA A 50 -23.02 2.34 -10.60
N VAL A 51 -23.00 3.20 -9.56
CA VAL A 51 -23.16 4.65 -9.68
C VAL A 51 -21.86 5.37 -9.33
N ASP A 52 -21.66 6.55 -9.85
CA ASP A 52 -20.58 7.45 -9.47
C ASP A 52 -21.16 8.54 -8.54
N LEU A 53 -20.67 8.59 -7.31
CA LEU A 53 -21.06 9.57 -6.30
C LEU A 53 -20.06 10.72 -6.15
N SER A 54 -18.93 10.69 -6.84
CA SER A 54 -17.84 11.66 -6.69
C SER A 54 -18.26 13.10 -7.02
N GLY A 55 -19.16 13.26 -7.99
CA GLY A 55 -19.70 14.56 -8.41
C GLY A 55 -21.04 14.95 -7.78
N VAL A 56 -21.59 14.14 -6.86
CA VAL A 56 -22.88 14.40 -6.22
C VAL A 56 -22.69 15.46 -5.12
N LYS A 57 -23.52 16.50 -5.14
CA LYS A 57 -23.46 17.60 -4.19
C LYS A 57 -24.26 17.29 -2.92
N GLY A 58 -23.76 17.75 -1.77
CA GLY A 58 -24.51 17.72 -0.51
C GLY A 58 -24.61 16.35 0.16
N LEU A 59 -23.77 15.37 -0.21
CA LEU A 59 -23.73 14.06 0.46
C LEU A 59 -23.39 14.15 1.95
N ASP A 60 -22.67 15.17 2.35
CA ASP A 60 -22.30 15.46 3.73
C ASP A 60 -23.48 15.92 4.61
N SER A 61 -24.55 16.40 3.99
CA SER A 61 -25.77 16.89 4.66
C SER A 61 -26.94 15.91 4.59
N VAL A 62 -26.73 14.70 4.05
CA VAL A 62 -27.77 13.67 3.94
C VAL A 62 -28.18 13.18 5.33
N THR A 63 -29.48 13.03 5.55
CA THR A 63 -30.05 12.44 6.77
C THR A 63 -30.25 10.94 6.58
N HIS A 64 -29.56 10.13 7.38
CA HIS A 64 -29.68 8.68 7.38
C HIS A 64 -30.70 8.22 8.43
N VAL A 65 -31.81 7.62 8.02
CA VAL A 65 -32.82 7.02 8.91
C VAL A 65 -32.65 5.51 9.07
N GLY A 66 -31.64 4.96 8.44
CA GLY A 66 -31.21 3.55 8.53
C GLY A 66 -30.03 3.28 7.60
N PRO A 67 -29.38 2.12 7.72
CA PRO A 67 -28.26 1.76 6.86
C PRO A 67 -28.72 1.65 5.39
N SER A 68 -27.77 1.80 4.48
CA SER A 68 -27.97 1.71 3.03
C SER A 68 -26.91 0.81 2.42
N SER A 69 -27.20 0.22 1.26
CA SER A 69 -26.24 -0.63 0.54
C SER A 69 -25.43 0.18 -0.43
N ILE A 70 -24.10 0.12 -0.32
CA ILE A 70 -23.16 0.66 -1.30
C ILE A 70 -22.43 -0.50 -1.95
N GLY A 71 -22.60 -0.65 -3.26
CA GLY A 71 -21.89 -1.67 -4.03
C GLY A 71 -20.39 -1.35 -4.12
N VAL A 72 -19.57 -2.38 -4.19
CA VAL A 72 -18.12 -2.24 -4.42
C VAL A 72 -17.85 -1.49 -5.74
N ASP A 73 -18.65 -1.73 -6.76
CA ASP A 73 -18.65 -1.04 -8.03
C ASP A 73 -18.87 0.48 -7.87
N THR A 74 -19.76 0.91 -6.98
CA THR A 74 -20.01 2.33 -6.66
C THR A 74 -18.78 2.97 -6.01
N LEU A 75 -18.11 2.26 -5.10
CA LEU A 75 -16.89 2.76 -4.48
C LEU A 75 -15.79 2.97 -5.53
N TYR A 76 -15.62 2.01 -6.46
CA TYR A 76 -14.64 2.13 -7.56
C TYR A 76 -14.99 3.25 -8.54
N ASN A 77 -16.24 3.36 -8.96
CA ASN A 77 -16.68 4.40 -9.89
C ASN A 77 -16.47 5.80 -9.29
N SER A 78 -16.65 5.92 -7.98
CA SER A 78 -16.47 7.18 -7.25
C SER A 78 -15.01 7.48 -6.87
N GLN A 79 -14.06 6.58 -7.19
CA GLN A 79 -12.62 6.74 -6.92
C GLN A 79 -12.29 7.13 -5.47
N GLY A 80 -13.08 6.65 -4.50
CA GLY A 80 -12.93 7.00 -3.09
C GLY A 80 -13.39 8.41 -2.71
N ASN A 81 -13.85 9.21 -3.66
CA ASN A 81 -14.32 10.59 -3.42
C ASN A 81 -15.76 10.62 -2.90
N ILE A 82 -16.04 9.88 -1.83
CA ILE A 82 -17.33 9.88 -1.12
C ILE A 82 -17.07 10.38 0.30
N PRO A 83 -17.81 11.37 0.83
CA PRO A 83 -17.60 11.86 2.19
C PRO A 83 -17.71 10.74 3.23
N GLU A 84 -16.74 10.66 4.15
CA GLU A 84 -16.74 9.61 5.19
C GLU A 84 -18.01 9.65 6.05
N VAL A 85 -18.55 10.85 6.33
CA VAL A 85 -19.81 11.00 7.08
C VAL A 85 -20.96 10.30 6.37
N PHE A 86 -21.01 10.35 5.04
CA PHE A 86 -22.01 9.65 4.24
C PHE A 86 -21.85 8.14 4.31
N LEU A 87 -20.61 7.64 4.14
CA LEU A 87 -20.28 6.21 4.23
C LEU A 87 -20.62 5.64 5.60
N ARG A 88 -20.29 6.37 6.67
CA ARG A 88 -20.60 6.02 8.05
C ARG A 88 -22.13 5.96 8.27
N GLY A 89 -22.85 6.93 7.74
CA GLY A 89 -24.31 6.95 7.79
C GLY A 89 -24.98 5.82 7.02
N CYS A 90 -24.35 5.34 5.95
CA CYS A 90 -24.77 4.13 5.23
C CYS A 90 -24.51 2.84 6.02
N GLY A 91 -23.77 2.89 7.14
CA GLY A 91 -23.49 1.72 7.99
C GLY A 91 -22.18 1.01 7.68
N LEU A 92 -21.25 1.63 6.94
CA LEU A 92 -19.91 1.09 6.77
C LEU A 92 -19.13 1.21 8.08
N ASP A 93 -18.35 0.18 8.39
CA ASP A 93 -17.49 0.14 9.56
C ASP A 93 -16.32 1.14 9.45
N GLU A 94 -15.94 1.74 10.58
CA GLU A 94 -14.87 2.76 10.65
C GLU A 94 -13.53 2.22 10.13
N THR A 95 -13.22 0.96 10.43
CA THR A 95 -12.02 0.31 9.93
C THR A 95 -12.05 0.21 8.41
N PHE A 96 -13.20 -0.17 7.83
CA PHE A 96 -13.36 -0.25 6.38
C PHE A 96 -13.23 1.13 5.73
N ILE A 97 -13.88 2.17 6.31
CA ILE A 97 -13.79 3.56 5.82
C ILE A 97 -12.34 4.05 5.81
N SER A 98 -11.58 3.76 6.87
CA SER A 98 -10.17 4.15 6.96
C SER A 98 -9.28 3.46 5.90
N TYR A 99 -9.67 2.27 5.43
CA TYR A 99 -8.96 1.56 4.36
C TYR A 99 -9.42 1.94 2.95
N LEU A 100 -10.60 2.58 2.79
CA LEU A 100 -11.13 2.93 1.47
C LEU A 100 -10.18 3.79 0.61
N PRO A 101 -9.52 4.84 1.12
CA PRO A 101 -8.56 5.60 0.32
C PRO A 101 -7.46 4.71 -0.24
N SER A 102 -7.02 3.71 0.54
CA SER A 102 -6.02 2.75 0.11
C SER A 102 -6.56 1.69 -0.87
N LEU A 103 -7.87 1.48 -0.95
CA LEU A 103 -8.49 0.57 -1.92
C LEU A 103 -8.87 1.27 -3.24
N MET A 104 -9.12 2.58 -3.22
CA MET A 104 -9.70 3.34 -4.34
C MET A 104 -8.78 4.43 -4.90
N GLY A 105 -7.91 4.96 -4.07
CA GLY A 105 -6.90 5.92 -4.54
C GLY A 105 -5.78 5.24 -5.27
N GLU A 106 -5.03 5.99 -6.09
CA GLU A 106 -3.79 5.63 -6.76
C GLU A 106 -3.21 4.34 -6.21
N ALA A 107 -3.05 3.31 -7.03
CA ALA A 107 -2.78 1.92 -6.64
C ALA A 107 -2.25 1.85 -5.22
N ILE A 108 -2.95 1.20 -4.27
CA ILE A 108 -2.45 1.08 -2.90
C ILE A 108 -0.97 0.88 -3.07
N GLN A 109 -0.19 1.92 -2.78
CA GLN A 109 1.23 1.73 -2.65
C GLN A 109 1.34 0.89 -1.38
N PHE A 110 1.05 -0.40 -1.49
CA PHE A 110 1.57 -1.34 -0.53
C PHE A 110 3.07 -1.26 -0.73
N TYR A 111 3.65 -0.32 -0.01
CA TYR A 111 5.09 -0.35 0.12
C TYR A 111 5.42 -1.72 0.63
N SER A 112 6.06 -2.48 -0.22
CA SER A 112 6.38 -3.85 0.08
C SER A 112 7.89 -3.99 0.09
N CYS A 113 8.40 -4.68 1.09
CA CYS A 113 9.83 -4.91 1.19
C CYS A 113 10.14 -6.37 1.51
N PHE A 114 11.33 -6.76 1.12
CA PHE A 114 11.97 -8.00 1.47
C PHE A 114 13.13 -7.68 2.42
N ILE A 115 13.27 -8.43 3.53
CA ILE A 115 14.40 -8.29 4.44
C ILE A 115 15.37 -9.45 4.18
N SER A 116 16.58 -9.08 3.74
CA SER A 116 17.71 -9.97 3.60
C SER A 116 18.60 -9.87 4.85
N TYR A 117 18.90 -11.01 5.49
CA TYR A 117 19.64 -11.05 6.74
C TYR A 117 20.35 -12.38 6.92
N SER A 118 21.40 -12.42 7.79
CA SER A 118 22.01 -13.67 8.23
C SER A 118 21.25 -14.27 9.41
N HIS A 119 21.36 -15.56 9.66
CA HIS A 119 20.75 -16.20 10.82
C HIS A 119 21.11 -15.54 12.16
N VAL A 120 22.30 -14.97 12.26
CA VAL A 120 22.77 -14.24 13.45
C VAL A 120 21.96 -12.98 13.65
N ASP A 121 21.51 -12.35 12.56
CA ASP A 121 20.75 -11.09 12.57
C ASP A 121 19.23 -11.29 12.70
N ALA A 122 18.76 -12.55 12.82
CA ALA A 122 17.34 -12.87 12.92
C ALA A 122 16.57 -12.08 14.00
N PRO A 123 17.11 -11.82 15.21
CA PRO A 123 16.43 -10.98 16.20
C PRO A 123 16.17 -9.56 15.72
N PHE A 124 17.13 -8.95 15.01
CA PHE A 124 16.96 -7.64 14.39
C PHE A 124 15.92 -7.67 13.27
N ALA A 125 16.03 -8.64 12.37
CA ALA A 125 15.13 -8.79 11.23
C ALA A 125 13.67 -8.96 11.68
N ARG A 126 13.42 -9.74 12.74
CA ARG A 126 12.08 -9.89 13.33
C ARG A 126 11.55 -8.58 13.91
N ARG A 127 12.38 -7.86 14.69
CA ARG A 127 11.99 -6.55 15.25
C ARG A 127 11.64 -5.56 14.14
N LEU A 128 12.48 -5.48 13.10
CA LEU A 128 12.25 -4.60 11.96
C LEU A 128 10.97 -4.99 11.20
N HIS A 129 10.78 -6.29 10.96
CA HIS A 129 9.57 -6.83 10.34
C HIS A 129 8.30 -6.43 11.12
N ASP A 130 8.29 -6.67 12.43
CA ASP A 130 7.11 -6.39 13.25
C ASP A 130 6.83 -4.89 13.35
N ALA A 131 7.87 -4.04 13.39
CA ALA A 131 7.74 -2.59 13.34
C ALA A 131 7.16 -2.12 11.98
N LEU A 132 7.61 -2.68 10.85
CA LEU A 132 7.10 -2.38 9.52
C LEU A 132 5.64 -2.81 9.36
N GLN A 133 5.29 -4.01 9.82
CA GLN A 133 3.91 -4.48 9.85
C GLN A 133 3.00 -3.55 10.67
N GLY A 134 3.48 -3.05 11.81
CA GLY A 134 2.78 -2.07 12.64
C GLY A 134 2.51 -0.73 11.93
N ARG A 135 3.25 -0.42 10.86
CA ARG A 135 3.05 0.76 9.99
C ARG A 135 2.28 0.45 8.70
N GLY A 136 1.70 -0.75 8.58
CA GLY A 136 0.97 -1.17 7.38
C GLY A 136 1.85 -1.48 6.17
N ILE A 137 3.18 -1.56 6.35
CA ILE A 137 4.12 -1.91 5.27
C ILE A 137 4.21 -3.43 5.18
N ARG A 138 3.86 -3.99 4.03
CA ARG A 138 3.99 -5.44 3.80
C ARG A 138 5.46 -5.81 3.73
N CYS A 139 5.87 -6.69 4.62
CA CYS A 139 7.24 -7.14 4.70
C CYS A 139 7.32 -8.66 4.57
N TRP A 140 8.23 -9.14 3.73
CA TRP A 140 8.55 -10.55 3.62
C TRP A 140 9.79 -10.86 4.47
N LEU A 141 9.67 -11.90 5.30
CA LEU A 141 10.74 -12.46 6.11
C LEU A 141 10.76 -13.97 5.90
N ASP A 142 11.89 -14.53 5.47
CA ASP A 142 12.03 -15.93 5.04
C ASP A 142 11.57 -16.96 6.09
N GLU A 143 11.94 -16.77 7.36
CA GLU A 143 11.56 -17.69 8.46
C GLU A 143 10.05 -17.93 8.60
N LYS A 144 9.22 -16.96 8.19
CA LYS A 144 7.76 -17.03 8.38
C LYS A 144 7.01 -17.54 7.16
N GLN A 145 7.65 -17.62 6.01
CA GLN A 145 6.97 -17.87 4.74
C GLN A 145 7.56 -19.00 3.90
N MET A 146 8.71 -19.55 4.30
CA MET A 146 9.31 -20.71 3.63
C MET A 146 8.79 -22.01 4.23
N LEU A 147 8.48 -22.97 3.36
CA LEU A 147 8.11 -24.30 3.74
C LEU A 147 9.33 -25.24 3.68
N PRO A 148 9.38 -26.29 4.50
CA PRO A 148 10.42 -27.30 4.38
C PRO A 148 10.44 -27.91 2.96
N GLY A 149 11.55 -27.76 2.27
CA GLY A 149 11.73 -28.25 0.88
C GLY A 149 11.67 -27.15 -0.18
N ASP A 150 11.38 -25.90 0.18
CA ASP A 150 11.47 -24.78 -0.76
C ASP A 150 12.93 -24.52 -1.16
N ASP A 151 13.15 -24.19 -2.44
CA ASP A 151 14.43 -23.69 -2.91
C ASP A 151 14.62 -22.25 -2.46
N ILE A 152 15.59 -22.04 -1.56
CA ILE A 152 15.91 -20.72 -0.98
C ILE A 152 16.20 -19.70 -2.08
N TYR A 153 16.92 -20.09 -3.13
CA TYR A 153 17.28 -19.21 -4.24
C TYR A 153 16.07 -18.73 -5.05
N GLU A 154 15.18 -19.68 -5.34
CA GLU A 154 13.98 -19.36 -6.12
C GLU A 154 13.05 -18.46 -5.34
N GLN A 155 12.94 -18.65 -4.03
CA GLN A 155 12.12 -17.81 -3.15
C GLN A 155 12.70 -16.41 -2.96
N VAL A 156 14.02 -16.28 -2.78
CA VAL A 156 14.73 -15.00 -2.66
C VAL A 156 14.66 -14.22 -3.97
N ASP A 157 14.95 -14.85 -5.11
CA ASP A 157 14.86 -14.23 -6.43
C ASP A 157 13.42 -13.79 -6.75
N ARG A 158 12.44 -14.60 -6.39
CA ARG A 158 11.02 -14.26 -6.45
C ARG A 158 10.69 -13.09 -5.54
N GLY A 159 11.23 -13.06 -4.31
CA GLY A 159 11.11 -11.95 -3.37
C GLY A 159 11.61 -10.66 -4.01
N ILE A 160 12.86 -10.63 -4.50
CA ILE A 160 13.45 -9.45 -5.14
C ILE A 160 12.62 -8.96 -6.34
N ARG A 161 12.01 -9.86 -7.12
CA ARG A 161 11.17 -9.48 -8.27
C ARG A 161 9.80 -8.93 -7.88
N LEU A 162 9.18 -9.52 -6.85
CA LEU A 162 7.78 -9.22 -6.48
C LEU A 162 7.64 -8.03 -5.54
N TRP A 163 8.69 -7.71 -4.75
CA TRP A 163 8.65 -6.66 -3.73
C TRP A 163 9.24 -5.36 -4.25
N ASP A 164 8.75 -4.25 -3.74
CA ASP A 164 9.17 -2.92 -4.22
C ASP A 164 10.64 -2.65 -3.90
N LYS A 165 11.08 -2.96 -2.67
CA LYS A 165 12.44 -2.70 -2.21
C LYS A 165 12.98 -3.86 -1.36
N GLY A 166 14.29 -4.08 -1.42
CA GLY A 166 15.03 -4.99 -0.55
C GLY A 166 15.72 -4.21 0.57
N LEU A 167 15.54 -4.65 1.80
CA LEU A 167 16.28 -4.18 2.97
C LEU A 167 17.40 -5.16 3.23
N LEU A 168 18.64 -4.74 3.03
CA LEU A 168 19.83 -5.57 3.23
C LEU A 168 20.42 -5.30 4.61
N CYS A 169 20.33 -6.27 5.51
CA CYS A 169 21.01 -6.23 6.82
C CYS A 169 22.52 -6.39 6.62
N CYS A 170 23.26 -5.29 6.77
CA CYS A 170 24.70 -5.25 6.56
C CYS A 170 25.44 -5.47 7.89
N SER A 171 25.53 -6.72 8.33
CA SER A 171 26.44 -7.18 9.37
C SER A 171 27.65 -7.90 8.75
N LYS A 172 28.67 -8.15 9.54
CA LYS A 172 29.80 -8.96 9.12
C LYS A 172 29.36 -10.33 8.64
N ASP A 173 28.50 -11.01 9.40
CA ASP A 173 28.01 -12.35 9.08
C ASP A 173 27.18 -12.36 7.80
N ALA A 174 26.34 -11.34 7.57
CA ALA A 174 25.58 -11.21 6.33
C ALA A 174 26.50 -10.91 5.14
N LEU A 175 27.35 -9.89 5.23
CA LEU A 175 28.19 -9.43 4.12
C LEU A 175 29.31 -10.39 3.72
N THR A 176 29.68 -11.35 4.58
CA THR A 176 30.63 -12.42 4.26
C THR A 176 29.97 -13.70 3.76
N SER A 177 28.63 -13.71 3.71
CA SER A 177 27.87 -14.85 3.24
C SER A 177 27.83 -14.91 1.72
N TRP A 178 27.95 -16.08 1.16
CA TRP A 178 28.02 -16.31 -0.29
C TRP A 178 26.73 -15.97 -1.04
N TRP A 179 25.56 -15.98 -0.37
CA TRP A 179 24.26 -15.65 -1.02
C TRP A 179 24.04 -14.14 -1.16
N VAL A 180 24.60 -13.31 -0.28
CA VAL A 180 24.42 -11.85 -0.29
C VAL A 180 24.94 -11.23 -1.60
N ASP A 181 25.99 -11.78 -2.19
CA ASP A 181 26.48 -11.34 -3.49
C ASP A 181 25.42 -11.52 -4.59
N ASN A 182 24.69 -12.63 -4.56
CA ASN A 182 23.61 -12.89 -5.51
C ASN A 182 22.42 -11.95 -5.29
N GLU A 183 22.05 -11.69 -4.05
CA GLU A 183 20.96 -10.76 -3.72
C GLU A 183 21.29 -9.32 -4.15
N ILE A 184 22.49 -8.87 -3.87
CA ILE A 184 22.98 -7.56 -4.32
C ILE A 184 22.94 -7.48 -5.85
N ASN A 185 23.47 -8.49 -6.54
CA ASN A 185 23.49 -8.50 -8.00
C ASN A 185 22.07 -8.53 -8.60
N SER A 186 21.17 -9.33 -8.04
CA SER A 186 19.76 -9.41 -8.48
C SER A 186 19.02 -8.08 -8.26
N ALA A 187 19.24 -7.41 -7.11
CA ALA A 187 18.65 -6.12 -6.83
C ALA A 187 19.14 -5.04 -7.80
N PHE A 188 20.44 -5.00 -8.10
CA PHE A 188 21.00 -4.05 -9.08
C PHE A 188 20.54 -4.36 -10.51
N ALA A 189 20.42 -5.62 -10.91
CA ALA A 189 19.88 -6.01 -12.20
C ALA A 189 18.42 -5.54 -12.36
N LYS A 190 17.62 -5.67 -11.30
CA LYS A 190 16.25 -5.15 -11.25
C LYS A 190 16.22 -3.63 -11.43
N GLU A 191 17.08 -2.89 -10.72
CA GLU A 191 17.18 -1.43 -10.85
C GLU A 191 17.51 -0.99 -12.27
N GLN A 192 18.48 -1.66 -12.91
CA GLN A 192 18.86 -1.38 -14.30
C GLN A 192 17.71 -1.61 -15.27
N LYS A 193 16.98 -2.72 -15.11
CA LYS A 193 15.79 -3.02 -15.91
C LYS A 193 14.71 -1.94 -15.73
N LEU A 194 14.37 -1.61 -14.49
CA LEU A 194 13.37 -0.59 -14.18
C LEU A 194 13.77 0.81 -14.66
N MET A 195 15.07 1.13 -14.61
CA MET A 195 15.59 2.38 -15.14
C MET A 195 15.45 2.44 -16.67
N ALA A 196 15.72 1.33 -17.37
CA ALA A 196 15.54 1.25 -18.81
C ALA A 196 14.06 1.39 -19.21
N ASP A 197 13.15 0.72 -18.47
CA ASP A 197 11.72 0.70 -18.76
C ASP A 197 11.02 2.04 -18.41
N ARG A 198 11.46 2.72 -17.37
CA ARG A 198 10.79 3.92 -16.83
C ARG A 198 11.51 5.24 -17.10
N GLY A 199 12.73 5.21 -17.63
CA GLY A 199 13.53 6.38 -17.93
C GLY A 199 13.98 7.21 -16.69
N LYS A 200 13.78 6.67 -15.47
CA LYS A 200 14.19 7.31 -14.21
C LYS A 200 14.92 6.32 -13.30
N LYS A 201 15.81 6.86 -12.44
CA LYS A 201 16.55 6.05 -11.48
C LYS A 201 15.59 5.49 -10.43
N VAL A 202 15.57 4.17 -10.27
CA VAL A 202 14.83 3.45 -9.23
C VAL A 202 15.83 2.80 -8.30
N LEU A 203 15.69 3.00 -6.99
CA LEU A 203 16.52 2.37 -5.96
C LEU A 203 15.72 1.25 -5.30
N ALA A 204 16.04 0.00 -5.61
CA ALA A 204 15.37 -1.18 -5.07
C ALA A 204 16.08 -1.80 -3.86
N LEU A 205 17.32 -1.40 -3.56
CA LEU A 205 18.10 -1.90 -2.42
C LEU A 205 18.37 -0.78 -1.41
N ILE A 206 18.07 -1.02 -0.14
CA ILE A 206 18.37 -0.14 1.00
C ILE A 206 19.30 -0.91 1.94
N PRO A 207 20.59 -0.54 2.06
CA PRO A 207 21.49 -1.16 3.03
C PRO A 207 21.18 -0.65 4.45
N LEU A 208 21.22 -1.54 5.44
CA LEU A 208 21.04 -1.23 6.87
C LEU A 208 22.32 -1.60 7.62
N ASN A 209 23.00 -0.61 8.21
CA ASN A 209 24.23 -0.86 8.95
C ASN A 209 23.93 -1.42 10.34
N LEU A 210 24.38 -2.65 10.64
CA LEU A 210 24.11 -3.30 11.93
C LEU A 210 25.29 -3.29 12.91
N ASP A 211 26.52 -3.36 12.42
CA ASP A 211 27.73 -3.52 13.25
C ASP A 211 28.94 -2.69 12.78
N GLY A 212 28.76 -1.85 11.76
CA GLY A 212 29.80 -1.03 11.19
C GLY A 212 30.70 -1.73 10.15
N TYR A 213 30.56 -3.04 9.95
CA TYR A 213 31.39 -3.81 9.01
C TYR A 213 31.22 -3.34 7.57
N LEU A 214 30.02 -2.85 7.20
CA LEU A 214 29.75 -2.25 5.89
C LEU A 214 30.79 -1.16 5.51
N PHE A 215 31.23 -0.38 6.50
CA PHE A 215 32.17 0.73 6.32
C PHE A 215 33.61 0.34 6.63
N SER A 216 33.87 -0.86 7.16
CA SER A 216 35.23 -1.38 7.31
C SER A 216 35.86 -1.62 5.95
N GLY A 217 37.17 -1.51 5.84
CA GLY A 217 37.90 -1.81 4.59
C GLY A 217 37.81 -3.28 4.16
N ASP A 218 37.41 -4.17 5.04
CA ASP A 218 37.59 -5.62 4.94
C ASP A 218 36.53 -6.33 4.07
N TRP A 219 35.41 -5.69 3.77
CA TRP A 219 34.39 -6.26 2.90
C TRP A 219 34.79 -6.10 1.43
N GLU A 220 34.91 -7.23 0.73
CA GLU A 220 35.23 -7.27 -0.71
C GLU A 220 34.00 -7.76 -1.49
N ASN A 221 33.47 -6.89 -2.36
CA ASN A 221 32.35 -7.20 -3.26
C ASN A 221 32.47 -6.34 -4.51
N GLY A 222 32.15 -6.90 -5.68
CA GLY A 222 32.18 -6.16 -6.96
C GLY A 222 31.24 -4.96 -7.01
N LYS A 223 30.19 -4.94 -6.16
CA LYS A 223 29.21 -3.85 -6.05
C LYS A 223 29.39 -2.97 -4.80
N LYS A 224 30.47 -3.14 -4.05
CA LYS A 224 30.75 -2.40 -2.82
C LYS A 224 30.56 -0.90 -2.96
N GLN A 225 31.14 -0.30 -4.00
CA GLN A 225 31.04 1.15 -4.22
C GLN A 225 29.61 1.61 -4.49
N GLU A 226 28.84 0.81 -5.21
CA GLU A 226 27.43 1.09 -5.50
C GLU A 226 26.58 1.01 -4.24
N VAL A 227 26.81 0.04 -3.35
CA VAL A 227 26.15 -0.07 -2.06
C VAL A 227 26.53 1.07 -1.13
N LEU A 228 27.83 1.39 -1.02
CA LEU A 228 28.34 2.49 -0.19
C LEU A 228 27.91 3.88 -0.67
N SER A 229 27.53 4.03 -1.94
CA SER A 229 26.99 5.29 -2.46
C SER A 229 25.56 5.59 -1.95
N ARG A 230 24.95 4.67 -1.22
CA ARG A 230 23.60 4.81 -0.66
C ARG A 230 23.67 5.20 0.81
N LEU A 231 22.69 5.98 1.25
CA LEU A 231 22.49 6.22 2.67
C LEU A 231 22.09 4.92 3.34
N ALA A 232 22.89 4.46 4.29
CA ALA A 232 22.62 3.29 5.10
C ALA A 232 22.20 3.75 6.52
N PRO A 233 20.93 3.60 6.92
CA PRO A 233 20.50 3.85 8.29
C PRO A 233 21.33 3.06 9.29
N ASP A 234 21.74 3.71 10.39
CA ASP A 234 22.67 3.15 11.37
C ASP A 234 21.92 2.49 12.54
N PHE A 235 21.78 1.19 12.46
CA PHE A 235 21.17 0.37 13.49
C PHE A 235 22.19 -0.28 14.46
N THR A 236 23.44 0.19 14.51
CA THR A 236 24.36 -0.29 15.53
C THR A 236 23.79 -0.05 16.93
N ASP A 237 23.95 -1.03 17.85
CA ASP A 237 23.36 -1.02 19.18
C ASP A 237 21.82 -0.95 19.23
N TRP A 238 21.14 -1.41 18.19
CA TRP A 238 19.68 -1.43 18.06
C TRP A 238 18.95 -2.13 19.22
N ASP A 239 19.62 -3.05 19.90
CA ASP A 239 19.13 -3.82 21.05
C ASP A 239 19.28 -3.05 22.37
N LYS A 240 20.15 -2.04 22.43
CA LYS A 240 20.47 -1.25 23.62
C LYS A 240 19.82 0.12 23.63
N ASP A 241 19.64 0.73 22.45
CA ASP A 241 19.09 2.08 22.31
C ASP A 241 17.82 2.07 21.44
N ASN A 242 16.67 2.04 22.13
CA ASN A 242 15.37 2.09 21.45
C ASN A 242 15.14 3.41 20.71
N SER A 243 15.62 4.53 21.25
CA SER A 243 15.43 5.84 20.61
C SER A 243 16.20 5.92 19.31
N LYS A 244 17.42 5.38 19.26
CA LYS A 244 18.21 5.28 18.05
C LYS A 244 17.50 4.39 17.03
N PHE A 245 16.99 3.24 17.44
CA PHE A 245 16.22 2.36 16.55
C PHE A 245 15.06 3.09 15.91
N GLU A 246 14.21 3.78 16.70
CA GLU A 246 13.04 4.48 16.17
C GLU A 246 13.40 5.59 15.17
N VAL A 247 14.46 6.37 15.44
CA VAL A 247 14.93 7.42 14.51
C VAL A 247 15.37 6.83 13.17
N GLN A 248 16.13 5.73 13.19
CA GLN A 248 16.60 5.08 11.98
C GLN A 248 15.45 4.34 11.26
N PHE A 249 14.53 3.77 12.01
CA PHE A 249 13.33 3.14 11.48
C PHE A 249 12.46 4.12 10.69
N GLU A 250 12.24 5.35 11.20
CA GLU A 250 11.52 6.39 10.45
C GLU A 250 12.21 6.77 9.13
N GLN A 251 13.54 6.70 9.04
CA GLN A 251 14.25 6.88 7.77
C GLN A 251 13.96 5.74 6.79
N VAL A 252 13.90 4.49 7.28
CA VAL A 252 13.54 3.33 6.47
C VAL A 252 12.11 3.47 5.95
N VAL A 253 11.16 3.83 6.82
CA VAL A 253 9.75 4.05 6.44
C VAL A 253 9.65 5.11 5.34
N LYS A 254 10.30 6.26 5.50
CA LYS A 254 10.34 7.32 4.47
C LYS A 254 10.93 6.83 3.16
N ALA A 255 12.04 6.07 3.21
CA ALA A 255 12.67 5.52 2.02
C ALA A 255 11.79 4.49 1.31
N LEU A 256 10.98 3.71 2.06
CA LEU A 256 10.01 2.79 1.49
C LEU A 256 8.81 3.53 0.86
N GLN A 257 8.41 4.67 1.40
CA GLN A 257 7.26 5.47 0.97
C GLN A 257 7.56 6.46 -0.17
N THR A 258 8.77 6.47 -0.72
CA THR A 258 9.06 7.30 -1.88
C THR A 258 8.43 6.72 -3.14
N ASP A 259 7.94 7.59 -4.06
CA ASP A 259 7.24 7.23 -5.32
C ASP A 259 8.07 6.40 -6.33
N ASP A 260 9.31 6.09 -6.00
CA ASP A 260 10.18 5.23 -6.79
C ASP A 260 9.95 3.75 -6.48
N THR A 261 8.71 3.28 -6.70
CA THR A 261 8.37 1.87 -6.49
C THR A 261 9.07 0.98 -7.52
N GLY A 262 9.82 -0.01 -7.03
CA GLY A 262 10.46 -1.02 -7.87
C GLY A 262 9.49 -2.07 -8.43
N ARG A 263 8.18 -1.87 -8.31
CA ARG A 263 7.14 -2.84 -8.67
C ARG A 263 6.87 -2.85 -10.18
N GLU A 264 6.81 -4.02 -10.78
CA GLU A 264 6.25 -4.17 -12.13
C GLU A 264 4.74 -3.84 -12.08
N PRO A 265 4.22 -3.11 -13.08
CA PRO A 265 2.78 -2.87 -13.15
C PRO A 265 2.03 -4.20 -13.19
N ALA A 266 0.90 -4.28 -12.50
CA ALA A 266 0.05 -5.45 -12.57
C ALA A 266 -0.31 -5.75 -14.04
N PRO A 267 -0.29 -7.02 -14.47
CA PRO A 267 -0.69 -7.36 -15.84
C PRO A 267 -2.11 -6.84 -16.08
N SER A 268 -2.31 -6.20 -17.24
CA SER A 268 -3.63 -5.71 -17.64
C SER A 268 -4.64 -6.85 -17.59
N PRO A 269 -5.86 -6.62 -17.06
CA PRO A 269 -6.89 -7.64 -17.06
C PRO A 269 -7.11 -8.11 -18.52
N ARG A 270 -7.01 -9.40 -18.74
CA ARG A 270 -7.44 -9.99 -20.01
C ARG A 270 -8.97 -9.92 -20.03
N LEU A 271 -9.51 -9.05 -20.84
CA LEU A 271 -10.94 -9.03 -21.20
C LEU A 271 -11.32 -10.29 -21.96
#